data_2665e32bcf56bda7cc56722521881f36
#
_entry.id   2665e32bcf56bda7cc56722521881f36
#
_cell.length_a   1.000
_cell.length_b   1.000
_cell.length_c   1.000
_cell.angle_alpha   90.00
_cell.angle_beta   90.00
_cell.angle_gamma   90.00
#
_symmetry.space_group_name_H-M   'P 1'
#
loop_
_entity.id
_entity.type
_entity.pdbx_description
1 polymer ?
#
loop_
_entity_poly.entity_id
_entity_poly.type
_entity_poly.pdbx_seq_one_letter_code
_entity_poly.pdbx_strand_id
1 'polypeptide(L)'
;MQLKTVPANDVFGALNLMTEVIDRKVAGFISPAEVNGIAPEVKGLPESVTNTALIIESSGSTGVPKRIALSLEAMLFSAQASASRLGGHGQWLLALPVNFIAGANVLFRSVIADTQPVLMNTQLPFTVEAFVRGASLMSDGRRYTSLVPAQLTKLAQAAEQDAFVFSMLRKFDAILVGGQLPNWDDVLELRSRGINIVVSYGMTETCGGCVYDGVPFDGVSVTTDSGLIEISGPLLANGLGESFVTNDLGEIVDGKLEVLGRADRVIVSGGLKLSLDHFEKRALELPGVDELTAVALTSEFGQSVGVVYVGSPEVNFLELSTSISKAAKPKALLRVSELPKLSSGKPDLVRIQQMLEASL
;
A
#
# COMPACT_ATOMS: atom_id res chain seq x y z
N MET A 1 -21.67 1.67 19.89
CA MET A 1 -20.53 2.27 20.61
C MET A 1 -20.38 3.71 20.15
N GLN A 2 -19.97 4.60 21.04
CA GLN A 2 -19.62 5.99 20.68
C GLN A 2 -18.41 5.97 19.74
N LEU A 3 -18.42 6.84 18.74
CA LEU A 3 -17.27 7.01 17.82
C LEU A 3 -16.31 8.05 18.41
N LYS A 4 -15.05 7.67 18.58
CA LYS A 4 -13.97 8.55 19.03
C LYS A 4 -13.03 8.83 17.86
N THR A 5 -12.75 10.09 17.62
CA THR A 5 -11.85 10.54 16.52
C THR A 5 -10.52 10.99 17.11
N VAL A 6 -9.43 10.57 16.45
CA VAL A 6 -8.05 10.99 16.77
C VAL A 6 -7.35 11.38 15.46
N PRO A 7 -6.64 12.51 15.39
CA PRO A 7 -5.91 12.89 14.19
C PRO A 7 -4.63 12.04 14.02
N ALA A 8 -4.24 11.78 12.77
CA ALA A 8 -3.12 10.90 12.45
C ALA A 8 -1.74 11.41 12.92
N ASN A 9 -1.59 12.70 13.21
CA ASN A 9 -0.39 13.25 13.81
C ASN A 9 -0.31 13.04 15.34
N ASP A 10 -1.41 12.69 16.01
CA ASP A 10 -1.42 12.23 17.39
C ASP A 10 -1.30 10.69 17.45
N VAL A 11 -0.10 10.19 17.16
CA VAL A 11 0.16 8.73 17.11
C VAL A 11 -0.02 8.07 18.48
N PHE A 12 0.29 8.77 19.59
CA PHE A 12 0.05 8.23 20.93
C PHE A 12 -1.45 8.17 21.26
N GLY A 13 -2.22 9.18 20.86
CA GLY A 13 -3.68 9.15 20.96
C GLY A 13 -4.27 8.00 20.12
N ALA A 14 -3.73 7.77 18.91
CA ALA A 14 -4.13 6.64 18.06
C ALA A 14 -3.78 5.28 18.69
N LEU A 15 -2.63 5.13 19.34
CA LEU A 15 -2.25 3.91 20.06
C LEU A 15 -3.20 3.65 21.25
N ASN A 16 -3.51 4.68 22.03
CA ASN A 16 -4.49 4.59 23.11
C ASN A 16 -5.90 4.26 22.59
N LEU A 17 -6.29 4.84 21.45
CA LEU A 17 -7.53 4.52 20.76
C LEU A 17 -7.63 3.03 20.42
N MET A 18 -6.54 2.41 19.94
CA MET A 18 -6.52 0.98 19.64
C MET A 18 -6.78 0.13 20.91
N THR A 19 -6.24 0.53 22.05
CA THR A 19 -6.51 -0.13 23.34
C THR A 19 -7.99 -0.02 23.73
N GLU A 20 -8.58 1.18 23.64
CA GLU A 20 -9.99 1.40 23.93
C GLU A 20 -10.92 0.63 22.97
N VAL A 21 -10.53 0.50 21.71
CA VAL A 21 -11.24 -0.29 20.68
C VAL A 21 -11.21 -1.78 21.02
N ILE A 22 -10.03 -2.32 21.37
CA ILE A 22 -9.87 -3.73 21.77
C ILE A 22 -10.67 -4.04 23.02
N ASP A 23 -10.71 -3.13 23.99
CA ASP A 23 -11.51 -3.21 25.20
C ASP A 23 -13.03 -2.99 24.94
N ARG A 24 -13.44 -2.76 23.70
CA ARG A 24 -14.86 -2.49 23.30
C ARG A 24 -15.48 -1.26 24.00
N LYS A 25 -14.66 -0.29 24.40
CA LYS A 25 -15.12 0.95 25.04
C LYS A 25 -15.68 1.94 24.05
N VAL A 26 -15.02 2.04 22.88
CA VAL A 26 -15.36 2.96 21.80
C VAL A 26 -15.16 2.29 20.44
N ALA A 27 -15.76 2.88 19.40
CA ALA A 27 -15.31 2.69 18.02
C ALA A 27 -14.32 3.81 17.65
N GLY A 28 -13.32 3.51 16.84
CA GLY A 28 -12.28 4.45 16.47
C GLY A 28 -12.46 5.01 15.07
N PHE A 29 -12.05 6.26 14.88
CA PHE A 29 -11.76 6.85 13.58
C PHE A 29 -10.44 7.60 13.67
N ILE A 30 -9.49 7.27 12.81
CA ILE A 30 -8.25 8.03 12.70
C ILE A 30 -8.39 8.96 11.50
N SER A 31 -8.59 10.25 11.78
CA SER A 31 -8.73 11.27 10.74
C SER A 31 -7.37 11.58 10.08
N PRO A 32 -7.36 12.18 8.88
CA PRO A 32 -6.13 12.76 8.35
C PRO A 32 -5.45 13.69 9.36
N ALA A 33 -4.15 13.90 9.20
CA ALA A 33 -3.37 14.76 10.10
C ALA A 33 -3.89 16.20 10.09
N GLU A 34 -3.78 16.86 11.25
CA GLU A 34 -4.00 18.29 11.35
C GLU A 34 -2.92 19.07 10.58
N VAL A 35 -3.35 20.09 9.88
CA VAL A 35 -2.45 21.01 9.18
C VAL A 35 -2.45 22.34 9.91
N ASN A 36 -1.30 22.79 10.40
CA ASN A 36 -1.16 24.01 11.19
C ASN A 36 -2.07 24.05 12.44
N GLY A 37 -2.30 22.91 13.09
CA GLY A 37 -3.17 22.79 14.27
C GLY A 37 -4.66 22.84 13.94
N ILE A 38 -5.04 22.76 12.66
CA ILE A 38 -6.43 22.73 12.22
C ILE A 38 -6.74 21.29 11.78
N ALA A 39 -7.68 20.66 12.47
CA ALA A 39 -8.19 19.36 12.08
C ALA A 39 -8.95 19.49 10.74
N PRO A 40 -8.73 18.57 9.79
CA PRO A 40 -9.52 18.56 8.58
C PRO A 40 -11.01 18.33 8.92
N GLU A 41 -11.89 19.07 8.22
CA GLU A 41 -13.32 18.93 8.43
C GLU A 41 -13.78 17.53 7.98
N VAL A 42 -14.17 16.71 8.93
CA VAL A 42 -14.68 15.36 8.68
C VAL A 42 -16.21 15.40 8.75
N LYS A 43 -16.87 15.54 7.59
CA LYS A 43 -18.34 15.59 7.50
C LYS A 43 -18.94 14.17 7.49
N GLY A 44 -20.16 14.06 8.05
CA GLY A 44 -21.00 12.85 7.90
C GLY A 44 -20.48 11.62 8.65
N LEU A 45 -19.69 11.78 9.71
CA LEU A 45 -19.45 10.69 10.66
C LEU A 45 -20.65 10.58 11.60
N PRO A 46 -21.15 9.35 11.87
CA PRO A 46 -22.18 9.14 12.88
C PRO A 46 -21.59 9.33 14.30
N GLU A 47 -22.40 9.78 15.25
CA GLU A 47 -21.99 9.90 16.65
C GLU A 47 -21.76 8.51 17.29
N SER A 48 -22.46 7.50 16.80
CA SER A 48 -22.34 6.11 17.27
C SER A 48 -22.47 5.12 16.13
N VAL A 49 -21.86 3.95 16.30
CA VAL A 49 -21.87 2.85 15.33
C VAL A 49 -22.14 1.52 16.01
N THR A 50 -22.69 0.57 15.25
CA THR A 50 -22.90 -0.82 15.68
C THR A 50 -21.94 -1.74 14.97
N ASN A 51 -21.42 -2.74 15.67
CA ASN A 51 -20.51 -3.76 15.15
C ASN A 51 -19.30 -3.20 14.39
N THR A 52 -18.84 -2.01 14.80
CA THR A 52 -17.68 -1.34 14.20
C THR A 52 -16.66 -1.05 15.28
N ALA A 53 -15.43 -1.47 15.03
CA ALA A 53 -14.27 -1.20 15.87
C ALA A 53 -13.48 -0.01 15.36
N LEU A 54 -13.21 0.03 14.05
CA LEU A 54 -12.42 1.08 13.42
C LEU A 54 -13.05 1.49 12.09
N ILE A 55 -13.05 2.78 11.82
CA ILE A 55 -13.33 3.34 10.50
C ILE A 55 -12.01 3.84 9.90
N ILE A 56 -11.72 3.43 8.67
CA ILE A 56 -10.56 3.90 7.89
C ILE A 56 -11.05 4.57 6.62
N GLU A 57 -10.51 5.72 6.29
CA GLU A 57 -10.70 6.33 4.98
C GLU A 57 -9.73 5.73 3.97
N SER A 58 -10.25 5.20 2.86
CA SER A 58 -9.45 4.78 1.72
C SER A 58 -9.47 5.88 0.66
N SER A 59 -8.33 6.11 0.01
CA SER A 59 -8.27 6.99 -1.17
C SER A 59 -9.03 6.30 -2.32
N GLY A 60 -10.30 6.65 -2.51
CA GLY A 60 -11.06 6.15 -3.67
C GLY A 60 -10.40 6.58 -4.98
N SER A 61 -10.44 5.74 -6.01
CA SER A 61 -10.00 6.06 -7.38
C SER A 61 -10.72 7.28 -7.98
N THR A 62 -11.85 7.68 -7.38
CA THR A 62 -12.68 8.82 -7.77
C THR A 62 -12.30 10.15 -7.09
N GLY A 63 -11.24 10.16 -6.26
CA GLY A 63 -10.82 11.33 -5.49
C GLY A 63 -11.68 11.63 -4.24
N VAL A 64 -12.81 10.95 -4.05
CA VAL A 64 -13.63 11.05 -2.83
C VAL A 64 -13.25 9.92 -1.89
N PRO A 65 -12.78 10.20 -0.65
CA PRO A 65 -12.44 9.16 0.31
C PRO A 65 -13.66 8.28 0.63
N LYS A 66 -13.47 6.96 0.57
CA LYS A 66 -14.48 5.99 1.03
C LYS A 66 -14.16 5.62 2.48
N ARG A 67 -15.19 5.55 3.32
CA ARG A 67 -15.09 5.11 4.71
C ARG A 67 -15.43 3.64 4.80
N ILE A 68 -14.48 2.86 5.26
CA ILE A 68 -14.61 1.42 5.42
C ILE A 68 -14.70 1.14 6.94
N ALA A 69 -15.80 0.50 7.34
CA ALA A 69 -16.02 0.12 8.72
C ALA A 69 -15.54 -1.33 8.96
N LEU A 70 -14.68 -1.50 9.94
CA LEU A 70 -14.06 -2.78 10.29
C LEU A 70 -14.60 -3.24 11.65
N SER A 71 -15.00 -4.51 11.76
CA SER A 71 -15.36 -5.11 13.03
C SER A 71 -14.12 -5.47 13.85
N LEU A 72 -14.27 -5.59 15.16
CA LEU A 72 -13.18 -6.04 16.03
C LEU A 72 -12.77 -7.48 15.70
N GLU A 73 -13.76 -8.33 15.41
CA GLU A 73 -13.55 -9.73 15.04
C GLU A 73 -12.68 -9.85 13.78
N ALA A 74 -12.99 -9.07 12.75
CA ALA A 74 -12.23 -9.06 11.50
C ALA A 74 -10.79 -8.57 11.71
N MET A 75 -10.60 -7.51 12.52
CA MET A 75 -9.28 -6.98 12.84
C MET A 75 -8.45 -7.97 13.68
N LEU A 76 -9.06 -8.63 14.69
CA LEU A 76 -8.39 -9.65 15.50
C LEU A 76 -7.98 -10.85 14.65
N PHE A 77 -8.88 -11.34 13.77
CA PHE A 77 -8.57 -12.42 12.85
C PHE A 77 -7.37 -12.05 11.95
N SER A 78 -7.40 -10.86 11.33
CA SER A 78 -6.30 -10.38 10.46
C SER A 78 -4.98 -10.26 11.23
N ALA A 79 -5.00 -9.74 12.46
CA ALA A 79 -3.80 -9.62 13.29
C ALA A 79 -3.22 -10.98 13.67
N GLN A 80 -4.07 -11.94 14.08
CA GLN A 80 -3.65 -13.30 14.45
C GLN A 80 -3.14 -14.09 13.25
N ALA A 81 -3.83 -14.03 12.11
CA ALA A 81 -3.42 -14.70 10.89
C ALA A 81 -2.07 -14.17 10.37
N SER A 82 -1.88 -12.84 10.44
CA SER A 82 -0.60 -12.22 10.12
C SER A 82 0.52 -12.68 11.08
N ALA A 83 0.26 -12.71 12.40
CA ALA A 83 1.24 -13.19 13.38
C ALA A 83 1.61 -14.67 13.12
N SER A 84 0.63 -15.53 12.86
CA SER A 84 0.88 -16.94 12.53
C SER A 84 1.76 -17.08 11.30
N ARG A 85 1.51 -16.32 10.25
CA ARG A 85 2.28 -16.35 9.01
C ARG A 85 3.70 -15.80 9.16
N LEU A 86 3.92 -14.87 10.08
CA LEU A 86 5.24 -14.26 10.35
C LEU A 86 6.03 -14.99 11.45
N GLY A 87 5.50 -16.08 12.00
CA GLY A 87 6.16 -16.89 13.03
C GLY A 87 5.93 -16.41 14.46
N GLY A 88 4.96 -15.52 14.69
CA GLY A 88 4.51 -15.07 16.00
C GLY A 88 4.38 -13.56 16.13
N HIS A 89 3.96 -13.11 17.30
CA HIS A 89 3.93 -11.70 17.65
C HIS A 89 5.35 -11.12 17.81
N GLY A 90 5.48 -9.81 17.62
CA GLY A 90 6.76 -9.11 17.75
C GLY A 90 6.59 -7.61 17.84
N GLN A 91 7.70 -6.90 17.98
CA GLN A 91 7.73 -5.45 18.01
C GLN A 91 7.65 -4.89 16.56
N TRP A 92 6.89 -3.81 16.40
CA TRP A 92 6.70 -3.16 15.10
C TRP A 92 7.38 -1.80 15.04
N LEU A 93 8.02 -1.51 13.91
CA LEU A 93 8.45 -0.16 13.54
C LEU A 93 7.35 0.47 12.66
N LEU A 94 6.78 1.58 13.12
CA LEU A 94 5.78 2.35 12.37
C LEU A 94 6.48 3.26 11.36
N ALA A 95 6.35 2.94 10.08
CA ALA A 95 6.90 3.70 8.96
C ALA A 95 5.83 4.24 7.99
N LEU A 96 4.54 4.01 8.31
CA LEU A 96 3.39 4.42 7.49
C LEU A 96 2.38 5.23 8.31
N PRO A 97 1.66 6.20 7.70
CA PRO A 97 0.67 7.01 8.41
C PRO A 97 -0.47 6.14 8.97
N VAL A 98 -0.87 6.45 10.21
CA VAL A 98 -1.82 5.62 11.00
C VAL A 98 -3.29 5.77 10.57
N ASN A 99 -3.63 6.78 9.78
CA ASN A 99 -4.97 6.93 9.18
C ASN A 99 -5.21 6.00 7.98
N PHE A 100 -4.19 5.26 7.53
CA PHE A 100 -4.34 4.18 6.55
C PHE A 100 -4.22 2.83 7.22
N ILE A 101 -4.89 1.83 6.65
CA ILE A 101 -4.99 0.50 7.27
C ILE A 101 -3.63 -0.14 7.60
N ALA A 102 -2.60 0.09 6.78
CA ALA A 102 -1.27 -0.48 7.02
C ALA A 102 -0.60 0.11 8.28
N GLY A 103 -0.69 1.42 8.49
CA GLY A 103 -0.19 2.08 9.70
C GLY A 103 -1.06 1.77 10.93
N ALA A 104 -2.39 1.80 10.77
CA ALA A 104 -3.32 1.41 11.84
C ALA A 104 -3.05 -0.01 12.36
N ASN A 105 -2.78 -0.95 11.44
CA ASN A 105 -2.45 -2.34 11.78
C ASN A 105 -1.14 -2.47 12.58
N VAL A 106 -0.16 -1.60 12.36
CA VAL A 106 1.07 -1.59 13.19
C VAL A 106 0.70 -1.30 14.64
N LEU A 107 -0.13 -0.28 14.90
CA LEU A 107 -0.57 0.05 16.26
C LEU A 107 -1.45 -1.06 16.85
N PHE A 108 -2.45 -1.54 16.10
CA PHE A 108 -3.34 -2.59 16.55
C PHE A 108 -2.60 -3.88 16.91
N ARG A 109 -1.68 -4.32 16.04
CA ARG A 109 -0.85 -5.52 16.26
C ARG A 109 0.09 -5.35 17.45
N SER A 110 0.62 -4.14 17.69
CA SER A 110 1.46 -3.85 18.84
C SER A 110 0.68 -3.98 20.16
N VAL A 111 -0.56 -3.48 20.20
CA VAL A 111 -1.41 -3.63 21.39
C VAL A 111 -1.75 -5.11 21.63
N ILE A 112 -2.15 -5.87 20.59
CA ILE A 112 -2.44 -7.30 20.69
C ILE A 112 -1.21 -8.11 21.15
N ALA A 113 -0.02 -7.70 20.72
CA ALA A 113 1.25 -8.35 21.08
C ALA A 113 1.78 -7.93 22.45
N ASP A 114 1.16 -7.00 23.12
CA ASP A 114 1.64 -6.35 24.36
C ASP A 114 3.07 -5.81 24.18
N THR A 115 3.33 -5.17 23.02
CA THR A 115 4.63 -4.56 22.69
C THR A 115 4.48 -3.06 22.44
N GLN A 116 5.54 -2.31 22.78
CA GLN A 116 5.60 -0.88 22.42
C GLN A 116 6.13 -0.73 21.00
N PRO A 117 5.34 -0.15 20.05
CA PRO A 117 5.86 0.12 18.72
C PRO A 117 6.95 1.19 18.76
N VAL A 118 7.93 1.07 17.88
CA VAL A 118 8.85 2.18 17.61
C VAL A 118 8.22 3.09 16.57
N LEU A 119 8.16 4.39 16.84
CA LEU A 119 7.42 5.35 16.03
C LEU A 119 8.37 6.22 15.20
N MET A 120 8.24 6.16 13.87
CA MET A 120 8.81 7.19 12.99
C MET A 120 7.81 8.34 12.85
N ASN A 121 8.31 9.55 12.60
CA ASN A 121 7.44 10.66 12.24
C ASN A 121 6.95 10.51 10.79
N THR A 122 5.77 9.92 10.62
CA THR A 122 5.16 9.64 9.31
C THR A 122 4.52 10.88 8.65
N GLN A 123 4.57 12.04 9.29
CA GLN A 123 4.17 13.33 8.70
C GLN A 123 5.30 13.97 7.89
N LEU A 124 6.53 13.50 8.07
CA LEU A 124 7.69 13.91 7.28
C LEU A 124 7.94 12.92 6.14
N PRO A 125 8.59 13.35 5.05
CA PRO A 125 9.05 12.44 4.01
C PRO A 125 9.89 11.30 4.58
N PHE A 126 9.71 10.10 4.04
CA PHE A 126 10.51 8.95 4.42
C PHE A 126 11.98 9.14 4.02
N THR A 127 12.89 8.94 4.99
CA THR A 127 14.32 8.90 4.74
C THR A 127 14.94 7.62 5.31
N VAL A 128 16.03 7.16 4.70
CA VAL A 128 16.78 5.97 5.15
C VAL A 128 17.33 6.17 6.56
N GLU A 129 17.82 7.36 6.86
CA GLU A 129 18.41 7.71 8.17
C GLU A 129 17.34 7.64 9.28
N ALA A 130 16.12 8.15 9.01
CA ALA A 130 15.02 8.08 9.98
C ALA A 130 14.59 6.63 10.23
N PHE A 131 14.53 5.81 9.15
CA PHE A 131 14.22 4.38 9.25
C PHE A 131 15.29 3.63 10.08
N VAL A 132 16.55 3.80 9.75
CA VAL A 132 17.69 3.16 10.45
C VAL A 132 17.74 3.57 11.92
N ARG A 133 17.48 4.85 12.22
CA ARG A 133 17.37 5.34 13.60
C ARG A 133 16.23 4.63 14.34
N GLY A 134 15.04 4.53 13.73
CA GLY A 134 13.91 3.80 14.31
C GLY A 134 14.26 2.32 14.53
N ALA A 135 14.81 1.65 13.52
CA ALA A 135 15.21 0.26 13.61
C ALA A 135 16.25 -0.01 14.73
N SER A 136 17.16 0.95 14.98
CA SER A 136 18.16 0.83 16.04
C SER A 136 17.59 0.96 17.47
N LEU A 137 16.38 1.52 17.61
CA LEU A 137 15.66 1.65 18.89
C LEU A 137 14.80 0.43 19.21
N MET A 138 14.64 -0.50 18.28
CA MET A 138 13.87 -1.72 18.52
C MET A 138 14.58 -2.64 19.51
N SER A 139 13.80 -3.25 20.40
CA SER A 139 14.29 -4.22 21.39
C SER A 139 14.74 -5.53 20.73
N ASP A 140 15.40 -6.39 21.47
CA ASP A 140 15.66 -7.77 21.06
C ASP A 140 14.35 -8.57 20.99
N GLY A 141 14.31 -9.55 20.11
CA GLY A 141 13.11 -10.33 19.81
C GLY A 141 12.68 -10.18 18.35
N ARG A 142 11.45 -10.64 18.02
CA ARG A 142 10.92 -10.51 16.67
C ARG A 142 10.65 -9.05 16.33
N ARG A 143 11.09 -8.63 15.14
CA ARG A 143 11.01 -7.26 14.63
C ARG A 143 10.32 -7.23 13.29
N TYR A 144 9.32 -6.37 13.17
CA TYR A 144 8.51 -6.22 11.96
C TYR A 144 8.39 -4.76 11.56
N THR A 145 8.16 -4.53 10.29
CA THR A 145 7.73 -3.24 9.74
C THR A 145 6.87 -3.45 8.51
N SER A 146 6.12 -2.42 8.12
CA SER A 146 5.36 -2.38 6.88
C SER A 146 5.80 -1.17 6.07
N LEU A 147 6.05 -1.38 4.79
CA LEU A 147 6.55 -0.38 3.84
C LEU A 147 5.68 -0.36 2.58
N VAL A 148 5.70 0.77 1.88
CA VAL A 148 5.29 0.82 0.47
C VAL A 148 6.49 0.56 -0.44
N PRO A 149 6.29 0.13 -1.71
CA PRO A 149 7.37 -0.20 -2.63
C PRO A 149 8.44 0.90 -2.77
N ALA A 150 8.03 2.17 -2.89
CA ALA A 150 8.98 3.29 -3.01
C ALA A 150 9.90 3.45 -1.78
N GLN A 151 9.45 3.06 -0.58
CA GLN A 151 10.29 3.05 0.62
C GLN A 151 11.28 1.88 0.57
N LEU A 152 10.83 0.71 0.10
CA LEU A 152 11.70 -0.46 -0.08
C LEU A 152 12.83 -0.16 -1.06
N THR A 153 12.52 0.42 -2.23
CA THR A 153 13.52 0.79 -3.25
C THR A 153 14.59 1.73 -2.68
N LYS A 154 14.21 2.75 -1.90
CA LYS A 154 15.18 3.62 -1.23
C LYS A 154 16.09 2.86 -0.26
N LEU A 155 15.53 1.90 0.48
CA LEU A 155 16.31 1.07 1.41
C LEU A 155 17.21 0.07 0.67
N ALA A 156 16.76 -0.51 -0.45
CA ALA A 156 17.53 -1.40 -1.28
C ALA A 156 18.77 -0.69 -1.84
N GLN A 157 18.58 0.47 -2.47
CA GLN A 157 19.68 1.30 -3.00
C GLN A 157 20.67 1.72 -1.91
N ALA A 158 20.18 2.09 -0.72
CA ALA A 158 21.07 2.46 0.38
C ALA A 158 21.84 1.25 0.94
N ALA A 159 21.22 0.06 0.99
CA ALA A 159 21.85 -1.17 1.46
C ALA A 159 22.93 -1.73 0.53
N GLU A 160 22.94 -1.32 -0.74
CA GLU A 160 24.04 -1.61 -1.66
C GLU A 160 25.29 -0.82 -1.31
N GLN A 161 25.12 0.42 -0.85
CA GLN A 161 26.20 1.38 -0.64
C GLN A 161 26.66 1.44 0.82
N ASP A 162 25.79 1.08 1.78
CA ASP A 162 26.04 1.16 3.23
C ASP A 162 25.77 -0.17 3.92
N ALA A 163 26.85 -0.83 4.36
CA ALA A 163 26.78 -2.08 5.11
C ALA A 163 26.03 -1.95 6.45
N PHE A 164 25.97 -0.75 7.06
CA PHE A 164 25.20 -0.52 8.27
C PHE A 164 23.70 -0.56 7.99
N VAL A 165 23.23 0.10 6.92
CA VAL A 165 21.83 0.01 6.46
C VAL A 165 21.45 -1.45 6.22
N PHE A 166 22.28 -2.16 5.46
CA PHE A 166 22.09 -3.60 5.20
C PHE A 166 21.99 -4.41 6.48
N SER A 167 22.92 -4.18 7.45
CA SER A 167 22.90 -4.90 8.72
C SER A 167 21.63 -4.64 9.54
N MET A 168 21.07 -3.44 9.44
CA MET A 168 19.82 -3.08 10.12
C MET A 168 18.60 -3.76 9.48
N LEU A 169 18.56 -3.86 8.14
CA LEU A 169 17.48 -4.58 7.44
C LEU A 169 17.48 -6.07 7.80
N ARG A 170 18.64 -6.68 7.96
CA ARG A 170 18.78 -8.10 8.38
C ARG A 170 18.28 -8.41 9.78
N LYS A 171 18.06 -7.40 10.62
CA LYS A 171 17.53 -7.57 11.98
C LYS A 171 16.01 -7.73 12.01
N PHE A 172 15.31 -7.49 10.91
CA PHE A 172 13.88 -7.72 10.83
C PHE A 172 13.58 -9.19 10.54
N ASP A 173 12.69 -9.78 11.33
CA ASP A 173 12.14 -11.11 11.05
C ASP A 173 11.25 -11.10 9.82
N ALA A 174 10.56 -9.98 9.54
CA ALA A 174 9.94 -9.72 8.26
C ALA A 174 9.74 -8.22 8.00
N ILE A 175 9.89 -7.83 6.73
CA ILE A 175 9.54 -6.52 6.20
C ILE A 175 8.37 -6.73 5.23
N LEU A 176 7.16 -6.32 5.64
CA LEU A 176 5.99 -6.38 4.77
C LEU A 176 6.05 -5.26 3.73
N VAL A 177 5.80 -5.60 2.47
CA VAL A 177 5.74 -4.62 1.38
C VAL A 177 4.41 -4.77 0.66
N GLY A 178 3.64 -3.70 0.59
CA GLY A 178 2.31 -3.76 -0.01
C GLY A 178 1.72 -2.41 -0.40
N GLY A 179 0.44 -2.44 -0.79
CA GLY A 179 -0.30 -1.26 -1.22
C GLY A 179 -0.14 -0.92 -2.71
N GLN A 180 0.89 -1.43 -3.36
CA GLN A 180 1.16 -1.38 -4.80
C GLN A 180 2.02 -2.59 -5.18
N LEU A 181 2.17 -2.86 -6.49
CA LEU A 181 3.13 -3.86 -6.96
C LEU A 181 4.57 -3.39 -6.65
N PRO A 182 5.41 -4.24 -6.04
CA PRO A 182 6.79 -3.89 -5.76
C PRO A 182 7.66 -3.94 -7.02
N ASN A 183 8.81 -3.28 -6.98
CA ASN A 183 9.91 -3.62 -7.87
C ASN A 183 10.44 -5.00 -7.47
N TRP A 184 10.26 -5.99 -8.35
CA TRP A 184 10.64 -7.36 -8.05
C TRP A 184 12.16 -7.57 -8.00
N ASP A 185 12.96 -6.74 -8.69
CA ASP A 185 14.42 -6.81 -8.64
C ASP A 185 14.90 -6.45 -7.23
N ASP A 186 14.36 -5.37 -6.63
CA ASP A 186 14.65 -5.01 -5.24
C ASP A 186 14.28 -6.14 -4.26
N VAL A 187 13.10 -6.75 -4.46
CA VAL A 187 12.61 -7.84 -3.60
C VAL A 187 13.53 -9.06 -3.70
N LEU A 188 13.84 -9.49 -4.92
CA LEU A 188 14.66 -10.68 -5.18
C LEU A 188 16.10 -10.47 -4.71
N GLU A 189 16.67 -9.29 -4.96
CA GLU A 189 18.02 -8.97 -4.51
C GLU A 189 18.13 -9.00 -2.98
N LEU A 190 17.24 -8.27 -2.27
CA LEU A 190 17.25 -8.24 -0.81
C LEU A 190 17.03 -9.64 -0.21
N ARG A 191 16.13 -10.44 -0.78
CA ARG A 191 15.90 -11.84 -0.37
C ARG A 191 17.15 -12.71 -0.60
N SER A 192 17.82 -12.55 -1.73
CA SER A 192 19.05 -13.31 -2.04
C SER A 192 20.16 -13.06 -1.02
N ARG A 193 20.15 -11.87 -0.42
CA ARG A 193 21.10 -11.45 0.64
C ARG A 193 20.60 -11.77 2.05
N GLY A 194 19.50 -12.51 2.20
CA GLY A 194 18.99 -13.00 3.47
C GLY A 194 18.14 -11.99 4.26
N ILE A 195 17.56 -10.98 3.60
CA ILE A 195 16.57 -10.09 4.20
C ILE A 195 15.18 -10.66 3.89
N ASN A 196 14.37 -10.86 4.93
CA ASN A 196 13.03 -11.43 4.78
C ASN A 196 12.02 -10.36 4.36
N ILE A 197 11.90 -10.14 3.05
CA ILE A 197 10.85 -9.31 2.45
C ILE A 197 9.62 -10.19 2.22
N VAL A 198 8.46 -9.76 2.68
CA VAL A 198 7.17 -10.43 2.47
C VAL A 198 6.25 -9.52 1.66
N VAL A 199 5.90 -9.94 0.45
CA VAL A 199 4.98 -9.18 -0.40
C VAL A 199 3.56 -9.42 0.08
N SER A 200 2.86 -8.34 0.43
CA SER A 200 1.53 -8.36 1.04
C SER A 200 0.49 -7.80 0.08
N TYR A 201 -0.49 -8.61 -0.30
CA TYR A 201 -1.68 -8.16 -1.01
C TYR A 201 -2.88 -8.08 -0.06
N GLY A 202 -3.65 -7.03 -0.23
CA GLY A 202 -4.85 -6.73 0.53
C GLY A 202 -5.17 -5.23 0.51
N MET A 203 -6.28 -4.87 1.13
CA MET A 203 -6.82 -3.52 1.10
C MET A 203 -7.56 -3.21 2.40
N THR A 204 -8.11 -2.01 2.54
CA THR A 204 -8.86 -1.65 3.75
C THR A 204 -10.04 -2.58 3.97
N GLU A 205 -10.71 -2.99 2.89
CA GLU A 205 -11.84 -3.90 2.86
C GLU A 205 -11.52 -5.31 3.41
N THR A 206 -10.25 -5.69 3.41
CA THR A 206 -9.74 -6.97 3.96
C THR A 206 -8.94 -6.78 5.25
N CYS A 207 -9.19 -5.73 6.03
CA CYS A 207 -8.40 -5.37 7.22
C CYS A 207 -6.89 -5.28 6.95
N GLY A 208 -6.48 -4.90 5.72
CA GLY A 208 -5.11 -4.87 5.27
C GLY A 208 -4.69 -6.13 4.52
N GLY A 209 -3.41 -6.50 4.60
CA GLY A 209 -2.89 -7.67 3.89
C GLY A 209 -3.53 -8.98 4.35
N CYS A 210 -3.99 -9.77 3.39
CA CYS A 210 -4.64 -11.07 3.59
C CYS A 210 -4.00 -12.20 2.79
N VAL A 211 -3.09 -11.87 1.86
CA VAL A 211 -2.28 -12.79 1.07
C VAL A 211 -0.83 -12.37 1.21
N TYR A 212 0.04 -13.28 1.67
CA TYR A 212 1.47 -13.05 1.79
C TYR A 212 2.22 -13.97 0.82
N ASP A 213 3.05 -13.38 -0.05
CA ASP A 213 3.81 -14.07 -1.10
C ASP A 213 2.92 -14.98 -1.97
N GLY A 214 1.75 -14.46 -2.34
CA GLY A 214 0.75 -15.16 -3.15
C GLY A 214 -0.08 -16.19 -2.38
N VAL A 215 0.22 -16.47 -1.09
CA VAL A 215 -0.50 -17.47 -0.29
C VAL A 215 -1.49 -16.79 0.64
N PRO A 216 -2.81 -17.07 0.52
CA PRO A 216 -3.82 -16.54 1.42
C PRO A 216 -3.59 -16.98 2.88
N PHE A 217 -4.12 -16.22 3.83
CA PHE A 217 -4.15 -16.64 5.23
C PHE A 217 -5.05 -17.85 5.41
N ASP A 218 -4.74 -18.69 6.41
CA ASP A 218 -5.60 -19.80 6.78
C ASP A 218 -7.01 -19.28 7.16
N GLY A 219 -8.06 -19.86 6.56
CA GLY A 219 -9.43 -19.39 6.70
C GLY A 219 -9.83 -18.26 5.74
N VAL A 220 -8.93 -17.82 4.86
CA VAL A 220 -9.22 -16.90 3.75
C VAL A 220 -9.18 -17.66 2.44
N SER A 221 -10.23 -17.52 1.64
CA SER A 221 -10.27 -18.04 0.27
C SER A 221 -10.05 -16.91 -0.72
N VAL A 222 -9.24 -17.18 -1.72
CA VAL A 222 -9.02 -16.27 -2.86
C VAL A 222 -9.27 -17.05 -4.13
N THR A 223 -10.17 -16.51 -4.95
CA THR A 223 -10.51 -17.07 -6.27
C THR A 223 -10.43 -15.97 -7.32
N THR A 224 -10.49 -16.36 -8.58
CA THR A 224 -10.56 -15.41 -9.70
C THR A 224 -11.77 -15.75 -10.56
N ASP A 225 -12.67 -14.78 -10.74
CA ASP A 225 -13.79 -14.87 -11.67
C ASP A 225 -13.61 -13.84 -12.78
N SER A 226 -13.62 -14.31 -14.04
CA SER A 226 -13.39 -13.46 -15.20
C SER A 226 -12.13 -12.59 -15.11
N GLY A 227 -11.11 -13.09 -14.37
CA GLY A 227 -9.85 -12.40 -14.09
C GLY A 227 -9.89 -11.45 -12.90
N LEU A 228 -11.05 -11.15 -12.31
CA LEU A 228 -11.15 -10.35 -11.09
C LEU A 228 -10.89 -11.20 -9.85
N ILE A 229 -10.13 -10.66 -8.91
CA ILE A 229 -9.84 -11.32 -7.64
C ILE A 229 -11.06 -11.21 -6.73
N GLU A 230 -11.55 -12.35 -6.24
CA GLU A 230 -12.59 -12.44 -5.23
C GLU A 230 -11.99 -13.00 -3.93
N ILE A 231 -12.29 -12.36 -2.81
CA ILE A 231 -11.79 -12.71 -1.48
C ILE A 231 -12.98 -13.01 -0.56
N SER A 232 -12.89 -14.11 0.17
CA SER A 232 -13.83 -14.45 1.23
C SER A 232 -13.11 -14.85 2.51
N GLY A 233 -13.75 -14.59 3.65
CA GLY A 233 -13.20 -14.94 4.97
C GLY A 233 -13.59 -13.97 6.07
N PRO A 234 -13.21 -14.27 7.31
CA PRO A 234 -13.64 -13.51 8.50
C PRO A 234 -13.07 -12.10 8.61
N LEU A 235 -12.12 -11.73 7.74
CA LEU A 235 -11.44 -10.43 7.76
C LEU A 235 -12.15 -9.34 6.93
N LEU A 236 -13.27 -9.67 6.27
CA LEU A 236 -13.96 -8.71 5.42
C LEU A 236 -14.61 -7.58 6.23
N ALA A 237 -14.56 -6.38 5.65
CA ALA A 237 -15.18 -5.19 6.23
C ALA A 237 -16.72 -5.35 6.31
N ASN A 238 -17.32 -4.59 7.23
CA ASN A 238 -18.76 -4.60 7.43
C ASN A 238 -19.51 -4.27 6.13
N GLY A 239 -20.56 -5.04 5.86
CA GLY A 239 -21.46 -4.81 4.72
C GLY A 239 -21.00 -5.42 3.38
N LEU A 240 -19.87 -6.13 3.33
CA LEU A 240 -19.41 -6.77 2.10
C LEU A 240 -20.00 -8.16 1.85
N GLY A 241 -20.70 -8.74 2.85
CA GLY A 241 -21.27 -10.10 2.74
C GLY A 241 -20.21 -11.18 2.99
N GLU A 242 -20.40 -12.36 2.36
CA GLU A 242 -19.54 -13.54 2.54
C GLU A 242 -18.28 -13.47 1.65
N SER A 243 -18.34 -12.75 0.54
CA SER A 243 -17.23 -12.52 -0.37
C SER A 243 -17.18 -11.08 -0.88
N PHE A 244 -16.03 -10.67 -1.36
CA PHE A 244 -15.77 -9.36 -1.93
C PHE A 244 -15.01 -9.50 -3.25
N VAL A 245 -15.66 -9.08 -4.34
CA VAL A 245 -15.02 -8.97 -5.66
C VAL A 245 -14.28 -7.65 -5.73
N THR A 246 -12.99 -7.70 -5.93
CA THR A 246 -12.12 -6.52 -6.02
C THR A 246 -12.15 -5.92 -7.43
N ASN A 247 -11.52 -4.76 -7.61
CA ASN A 247 -11.20 -4.22 -8.94
C ASN A 247 -9.79 -4.64 -9.41
N ASP A 248 -9.16 -5.59 -8.72
CA ASP A 248 -7.84 -6.06 -9.09
C ASP A 248 -7.96 -7.33 -9.95
N LEU A 249 -7.13 -7.39 -10.98
CA LEU A 249 -6.98 -8.55 -11.85
C LEU A 249 -5.91 -9.46 -11.28
N GLY A 250 -6.14 -10.76 -11.36
CA GLY A 250 -5.18 -11.77 -10.92
C GLY A 250 -5.46 -13.14 -11.48
N GLU A 251 -4.54 -14.03 -11.25
CA GLU A 251 -4.67 -15.45 -11.59
C GLU A 251 -4.07 -16.31 -10.47
N ILE A 252 -4.51 -17.56 -10.40
CA ILE A 252 -3.95 -18.54 -9.46
C ILE A 252 -3.00 -19.46 -10.24
N VAL A 253 -1.72 -19.33 -9.95
CA VAL A 253 -0.65 -20.13 -10.56
C VAL A 253 0.00 -20.97 -9.46
N ASP A 254 0.02 -22.29 -9.63
CA ASP A 254 0.58 -23.25 -8.65
C ASP A 254 0.05 -23.01 -7.21
N GLY A 255 -1.24 -22.67 -7.08
CA GLY A 255 -1.89 -22.44 -5.81
C GLY A 255 -1.56 -21.07 -5.16
N LYS A 256 -0.88 -20.18 -5.87
CA LYS A 256 -0.55 -18.83 -5.42
C LYS A 256 -1.26 -17.79 -6.26
N LEU A 257 -1.71 -16.72 -5.60
CA LEU A 257 -2.24 -15.56 -6.27
C LEU A 257 -1.11 -14.75 -6.91
N GLU A 258 -1.23 -14.51 -8.21
CA GLU A 258 -0.46 -13.53 -8.95
C GLU A 258 -1.36 -12.35 -9.28
N VAL A 259 -1.02 -11.16 -8.77
CA VAL A 259 -1.74 -9.92 -9.04
C VAL A 259 -1.22 -9.32 -10.34
N LEU A 260 -2.11 -9.12 -11.30
CA LEU A 260 -1.77 -8.65 -12.65
C LEU A 260 -1.95 -7.14 -12.83
N GLY A 261 -2.66 -6.48 -11.91
CA GLY A 261 -2.95 -5.07 -11.95
C GLY A 261 -4.43 -4.78 -11.69
N ARG A 262 -4.90 -3.59 -12.08
CA ARG A 262 -6.28 -3.15 -11.83
C ARG A 262 -7.12 -3.15 -13.10
N ALA A 263 -8.35 -3.62 -12.98
CA ALA A 263 -9.32 -3.62 -14.09
C ALA A 263 -9.67 -2.19 -14.55
N ASP A 264 -9.75 -1.23 -13.63
CA ASP A 264 -10.00 0.18 -13.92
C ASP A 264 -8.77 0.94 -14.48
N ARG A 265 -7.62 0.27 -14.56
CA ARG A 265 -6.38 0.74 -15.21
C ARG A 265 -6.09 0.04 -16.54
N VAL A 266 -7.10 -0.63 -17.12
CA VAL A 266 -7.02 -1.17 -18.49
C VAL A 266 -7.61 -0.16 -19.43
N ILE A 267 -6.80 0.34 -20.37
CA ILE A 267 -7.23 1.26 -21.44
C ILE A 267 -7.51 0.53 -22.73
N VAL A 268 -8.34 1.14 -23.58
CA VAL A 268 -8.60 0.68 -24.95
C VAL A 268 -8.08 1.72 -25.92
N SER A 269 -7.06 1.38 -26.69
CA SER A 269 -6.40 2.23 -27.67
C SER A 269 -6.46 1.57 -29.05
N GLY A 270 -7.19 2.16 -29.98
CA GLY A 270 -7.34 1.60 -31.34
C GLY A 270 -7.86 0.16 -31.36
N GLY A 271 -8.74 -0.20 -30.43
CA GLY A 271 -9.29 -1.57 -30.28
C GLY A 271 -8.38 -2.54 -29.51
N LEU A 272 -7.18 -2.15 -29.12
CA LEU A 272 -6.27 -2.96 -28.32
C LEU A 272 -6.43 -2.64 -26.83
N LYS A 273 -6.54 -3.66 -25.99
CA LYS A 273 -6.52 -3.52 -24.53
C LYS A 273 -5.07 -3.44 -24.04
N LEU A 274 -4.80 -2.48 -23.15
CA LEU A 274 -3.50 -2.32 -22.49
C LEU A 274 -3.70 -2.06 -21.00
N SER A 275 -3.10 -2.89 -20.15
CA SER A 275 -2.99 -2.63 -18.72
C SER A 275 -1.90 -1.58 -18.49
N LEU A 276 -2.25 -0.46 -17.84
CA LEU A 276 -1.29 0.56 -17.44
C LEU A 276 -0.32 0.03 -16.37
N ASP A 277 -0.78 -0.87 -15.51
CA ASP A 277 0.09 -1.50 -14.49
C ASP A 277 1.14 -2.41 -15.15
N HIS A 278 0.73 -3.19 -16.17
CA HIS A 278 1.69 -3.96 -16.97
C HIS A 278 2.66 -3.06 -17.74
N PHE A 279 2.15 -1.96 -18.30
CA PHE A 279 2.98 -0.95 -18.95
C PHE A 279 4.00 -0.37 -17.97
N GLU A 280 3.58 0.06 -16.78
CA GLU A 280 4.45 0.61 -15.73
C GLU A 280 5.55 -0.39 -15.34
N LYS A 281 5.18 -1.65 -15.12
CA LYS A 281 6.13 -2.71 -14.79
C LYS A 281 7.22 -2.84 -15.86
N ARG A 282 6.84 -2.90 -17.14
CA ARG A 282 7.80 -3.01 -18.26
C ARG A 282 8.60 -1.73 -18.48
N ALA A 283 8.01 -0.57 -18.22
CA ALA A 283 8.68 0.71 -18.34
C ALA A 283 9.75 0.92 -17.27
N LEU A 284 9.56 0.39 -16.06
CA LEU A 284 10.57 0.40 -14.99
C LEU A 284 11.82 -0.44 -15.32
N GLU A 285 11.70 -1.41 -16.23
CA GLU A 285 12.84 -2.21 -16.70
C GLU A 285 13.69 -1.46 -17.73
N LEU A 286 13.23 -0.30 -18.25
CA LEU A 286 14.01 0.51 -19.20
C LEU A 286 15.17 1.20 -18.49
N PRO A 287 16.38 1.16 -19.07
CA PRO A 287 17.54 1.85 -18.50
C PRO A 287 17.29 3.34 -18.31
N GLY A 288 17.55 3.84 -17.11
CA GLY A 288 17.42 5.25 -16.77
C GLY A 288 16.02 5.68 -16.30
N VAL A 289 15.10 4.77 -16.06
CA VAL A 289 13.83 5.04 -15.37
C VAL A 289 13.99 4.72 -13.88
N ASP A 290 13.82 5.72 -13.01
CA ASP A 290 13.88 5.55 -11.56
C ASP A 290 12.49 5.33 -10.96
N GLU A 291 11.53 6.19 -11.34
CA GLU A 291 10.11 6.08 -10.95
C GLU A 291 9.23 6.49 -12.14
N LEU A 292 8.05 5.90 -12.26
CA LEU A 292 7.07 6.36 -13.25
C LEU A 292 5.65 6.08 -12.82
N THR A 293 4.72 6.81 -13.44
CA THR A 293 3.28 6.52 -13.38
C THR A 293 2.64 6.82 -14.72
N ALA A 294 1.82 5.88 -15.17
CA ALA A 294 1.04 5.99 -16.39
C ALA A 294 -0.43 6.30 -16.10
N VAL A 295 -1.03 7.15 -16.92
CA VAL A 295 -2.46 7.48 -16.87
C VAL A 295 -3.10 7.37 -18.24
N ALA A 296 -4.42 7.20 -18.26
CA ALA A 296 -5.21 7.22 -19.47
C ALA A 296 -5.42 8.66 -19.95
N LEU A 297 -5.08 8.95 -21.21
CA LEU A 297 -5.39 10.21 -21.86
C LEU A 297 -6.42 9.97 -22.97
N THR A 298 -7.35 10.90 -23.14
CA THR A 298 -8.30 10.84 -24.25
C THR A 298 -7.58 11.03 -25.59
N SER A 299 -7.95 10.23 -26.60
CA SER A 299 -7.41 10.32 -27.95
C SER A 299 -8.50 10.11 -29.00
N GLU A 300 -8.22 10.41 -30.27
CA GLU A 300 -9.14 10.21 -31.39
C GLU A 300 -9.60 8.74 -31.54
N PHE A 301 -8.79 7.78 -31.11
CA PHE A 301 -9.04 6.35 -31.21
C PHE A 301 -9.39 5.70 -29.86
N GLY A 302 -9.99 6.44 -28.93
CA GLY A 302 -10.36 6.00 -27.59
C GLY A 302 -9.41 6.57 -26.53
N GLN A 303 -8.54 5.74 -25.97
CA GLN A 303 -7.59 6.15 -24.93
C GLN A 303 -6.14 5.94 -25.40
N SER A 304 -5.22 6.63 -24.78
CA SER A 304 -3.78 6.50 -25.01
C SER A 304 -3.01 6.62 -23.68
N VAL A 305 -1.76 6.20 -23.67
CA VAL A 305 -0.89 6.27 -22.49
C VAL A 305 -0.28 7.67 -22.37
N GLY A 306 -0.44 8.28 -21.19
CA GLY A 306 0.37 9.40 -20.73
C GLY A 306 1.31 8.95 -19.63
N VAL A 307 2.56 9.40 -19.62
CA VAL A 307 3.58 8.98 -18.65
C VAL A 307 4.22 10.19 -18.00
N VAL A 308 4.25 10.19 -16.66
CA VAL A 308 5.14 11.07 -15.87
C VAL A 308 6.20 10.19 -15.24
N TYR A 309 7.46 10.59 -15.35
CA TYR A 309 8.57 9.78 -14.85
C TYR A 309 9.72 10.61 -14.26
N VAL A 310 10.46 9.98 -13.38
CA VAL A 310 11.75 10.42 -12.84
C VAL A 310 12.83 9.57 -13.48
N GLY A 311 13.92 10.17 -13.92
CA GLY A 311 15.01 9.43 -14.52
C GLY A 311 15.80 10.22 -15.58
N SER A 312 16.50 9.50 -16.44
CA SER A 312 17.29 10.06 -17.54
C SER A 312 16.40 10.71 -18.62
N PRO A 313 16.82 11.82 -19.23
CA PRO A 313 16.11 12.40 -20.38
C PRO A 313 16.18 11.52 -21.64
N GLU A 314 17.08 10.54 -21.68
CA GLU A 314 17.37 9.71 -22.87
C GLU A 314 16.59 8.39 -22.89
N VAL A 315 15.61 8.18 -21.96
CA VAL A 315 14.82 6.95 -21.90
C VAL A 315 14.03 6.75 -23.19
N ASN A 316 14.15 5.57 -23.77
CA ASN A 316 13.46 5.22 -25.03
C ASN A 316 12.16 4.45 -24.76
N PHE A 317 11.09 5.14 -24.41
CA PHE A 317 9.76 4.53 -24.20
C PHE A 317 9.15 3.92 -25.48
N LEU A 318 9.68 4.20 -26.67
CA LEU A 318 9.16 3.60 -27.90
C LEU A 318 9.40 2.09 -27.98
N GLU A 319 10.37 1.56 -27.26
CA GLU A 319 10.62 0.11 -27.15
C GLU A 319 9.41 -0.64 -26.62
N LEU A 320 8.61 -0.03 -25.75
CA LEU A 320 7.41 -0.64 -25.18
C LEU A 320 6.33 -0.90 -26.25
N SER A 321 6.30 -0.09 -27.31
CA SER A 321 5.37 -0.31 -28.43
C SER A 321 5.69 -1.59 -29.22
N THR A 322 6.93 -2.06 -29.16
CA THR A 322 7.39 -3.29 -29.80
C THR A 322 7.30 -4.50 -28.87
N SER A 323 7.66 -4.30 -27.59
CA SER A 323 7.72 -5.40 -26.61
C SER A 323 6.39 -5.76 -25.97
N ILE A 324 5.44 -4.79 -25.88
CA ILE A 324 4.11 -5.01 -25.29
C ILE A 324 3.04 -5.03 -26.40
N SER A 325 2.75 -3.86 -26.95
CA SER A 325 1.77 -3.69 -28.06
C SER A 325 1.89 -2.27 -28.65
N LYS A 326 1.34 -2.06 -29.84
CA LYS A 326 1.25 -0.73 -30.47
C LYS A 326 0.53 0.29 -29.60
N ALA A 327 -0.41 -0.15 -28.74
CA ALA A 327 -1.11 0.71 -27.78
C ALA A 327 -0.18 1.25 -26.67
N ALA A 328 0.98 0.64 -26.44
CA ALA A 328 1.94 1.04 -25.42
C ALA A 328 2.85 2.21 -25.86
N LYS A 329 2.61 2.79 -27.04
CA LYS A 329 3.30 4.03 -27.44
C LYS A 329 2.74 5.21 -26.64
N PRO A 330 3.52 5.88 -25.77
CA PRO A 330 3.03 7.04 -25.03
C PRO A 330 2.65 8.19 -25.97
N LYS A 331 1.49 8.82 -25.71
CA LYS A 331 1.03 10.04 -26.38
C LYS A 331 1.69 11.28 -25.78
N ALA A 332 1.90 11.25 -24.47
CA ALA A 332 2.56 12.31 -23.72
C ALA A 332 3.59 11.72 -22.76
N LEU A 333 4.73 12.37 -22.68
CA LEU A 333 5.85 12.05 -21.78
C LEU A 333 6.26 13.31 -21.04
N LEU A 334 6.24 13.27 -19.71
CA LEU A 334 6.69 14.38 -18.87
C LEU A 334 7.72 13.87 -17.85
N ARG A 335 8.94 14.38 -17.96
CA ARG A 335 9.99 14.13 -16.98
C ARG A 335 9.89 15.15 -15.83
N VAL A 336 9.97 14.65 -14.61
CA VAL A 336 9.92 15.46 -13.38
C VAL A 336 11.08 15.08 -12.44
N SER A 337 11.36 15.94 -11.47
CA SER A 337 12.35 15.65 -10.42
C SER A 337 11.80 14.71 -9.34
N GLU A 338 10.48 14.70 -9.13
CA GLU A 338 9.78 13.86 -8.17
C GLU A 338 8.35 13.64 -8.65
N LEU A 339 7.82 12.42 -8.50
CA LEU A 339 6.42 12.11 -8.81
C LEU A 339 5.49 12.74 -7.77
N PRO A 340 4.37 13.37 -8.19
CA PRO A 340 3.31 13.78 -7.27
C PRO A 340 2.76 12.56 -6.52
N LYS A 341 2.74 12.63 -5.18
CA LYS A 341 2.26 11.55 -4.31
C LYS A 341 1.21 12.06 -3.33
N LEU A 342 0.24 11.21 -3.04
CA LEU A 342 -0.71 11.38 -1.95
C LEU A 342 -0.01 11.18 -0.60
N SER A 343 -0.64 11.59 0.50
CA SER A 343 -0.16 11.34 1.87
C SER A 343 0.01 9.84 2.20
N SER A 344 -0.67 8.95 1.45
CA SER A 344 -0.48 7.49 1.52
C SER A 344 0.82 6.97 0.90
N GLY A 345 1.59 7.83 0.24
CA GLY A 345 2.77 7.45 -0.56
C GLY A 345 2.46 6.92 -1.96
N LYS A 346 1.16 6.79 -2.32
CA LYS A 346 0.74 6.39 -3.67
C LYS A 346 0.81 7.57 -4.64
N PRO A 347 1.04 7.33 -5.96
CA PRO A 347 0.97 8.39 -6.96
C PRO A 347 -0.37 9.13 -6.93
N ASP A 348 -0.33 10.45 -7.04
CA ASP A 348 -1.52 11.29 -7.22
C ASP A 348 -1.93 11.31 -8.69
N LEU A 349 -2.73 10.34 -9.10
CA LEU A 349 -3.14 10.17 -10.50
C LEU A 349 -3.90 11.38 -11.05
N VAL A 350 -4.67 12.08 -10.22
CA VAL A 350 -5.41 13.29 -10.62
C VAL A 350 -4.43 14.42 -10.96
N ARG A 351 -3.46 14.65 -10.10
CA ARG A 351 -2.43 15.67 -10.32
C ARG A 351 -1.55 15.32 -11.52
N ILE A 352 -1.17 14.05 -11.68
CA ILE A 352 -0.38 13.54 -12.80
C ILE A 352 -1.13 13.74 -14.12
N GLN A 353 -2.42 13.43 -14.16
CA GLN A 353 -3.23 13.65 -15.35
C GLN A 353 -3.30 15.13 -15.73
N GLN A 354 -3.55 16.03 -14.77
CA GLN A 354 -3.57 17.48 -15.00
C GLN A 354 -2.24 18.00 -15.55
N MET A 355 -1.10 17.50 -15.05
CA MET A 355 0.23 17.90 -15.53
C MET A 355 0.45 17.48 -16.97
N LEU A 356 0.02 16.29 -17.35
CA LEU A 356 0.14 15.79 -18.73
C LEU A 356 -0.79 16.54 -19.70
N GLU A 357 -2.04 16.80 -19.28
CA GLU A 357 -2.99 17.57 -20.09
C GLU A 357 -2.52 19.01 -20.32
N ALA A 358 -1.85 19.61 -19.33
CA ALA A 358 -1.24 20.94 -19.47
C ALA A 358 0.02 20.97 -20.37
N SER A 359 0.61 19.81 -20.66
CA SER A 359 1.81 19.68 -21.50
C SER A 359 1.51 19.35 -22.96
N LEU A 360 0.25 19.03 -23.29
CA LEU A 360 -0.24 18.74 -24.63
C LEU A 360 -0.68 20.01 -25.37
#